data_fdbc2060149ac84045f26185721b2459
#
_entry.id   fdbc2060149ac84045f26185721b2459
#
_cell.length_a   1.000
_cell.length_b   1.000
_cell.length_c   1.000
_cell.angle_alpha   90.00
_cell.angle_beta   90.00
_cell.angle_gamma   90.00
#
_symmetry.space_group_name_H-M   'P 1'
#
loop_
_entity.id
_entity.type
_entity.pdbx_description
1 polymer ?
#
loop_
_entity_poly.entity_id
_entity_poly.type
_entity_poly.pdbx_seq_one_letter_code
_entity_poly.pdbx_strand_id
1 'polypeptide(L)'
;MNTTAHPSTEVLRNRLIDEIVEEQVAGLHDPRVEDAMRTVPRHEFLPAVSVETAYANQSVSIKDNPAEDALPFSCASKPDVVFFMLVQLQLDAGHRVFEIGAGTGLNAAYMRRLVGPSGLVVTGDIDGEVTAYARKTLDATGFRDIEVITRDGVLGAEELAPFDRIIATVGVWDPSPALQNQLTLGGRLVLPLRWRGLTRSVAFTRQPERLLSDSVKMCGFLPMIGQDGEHSGYVDDEHLIRLFWDDDQAIDPPALATAVSRPGTVAWTEACVGPVESFDGIWLRLSATEPTTCRITVKPAAIDAGLRRPAAPALSPALVEEDSIAYLTLERIPVEEGAEARFRLGAAGYGPRGHALAERLCTQITAWSDDRTAEPVISLYPAGIPDHELTDGYVIEKPSARMVITY
;
A
#
# COMPACT_ATOMS: atom_id res chain seq x y z
N MET A 1 27.94 4.04 -38.09
CA MET A 1 27.10 4.64 -37.03
C MET A 1 25.83 3.81 -36.96
N ASN A 2 25.73 2.87 -36.01
CA ASN A 2 24.50 2.15 -35.78
C ASN A 2 23.54 3.09 -35.07
N THR A 3 22.59 3.68 -35.79
CA THR A 3 21.41 4.31 -35.21
C THR A 3 20.54 3.14 -34.69
N THR A 4 20.66 2.82 -33.40
CA THR A 4 19.65 2.00 -32.71
C THR A 4 18.33 2.75 -32.82
N ALA A 5 17.43 2.26 -33.66
CA ALA A 5 16.09 2.81 -33.78
C ALA A 5 15.42 2.71 -32.40
N HIS A 6 14.95 3.84 -31.84
CA HIS A 6 14.16 3.82 -30.63
C HIS A 6 12.92 2.94 -30.85
N PRO A 7 12.55 2.08 -29.88
CA PRO A 7 11.35 1.26 -30.01
C PRO A 7 10.11 2.15 -30.16
N SER A 8 9.13 1.69 -30.92
CA SER A 8 7.87 2.43 -31.05
C SER A 8 7.13 2.48 -29.70
N THR A 9 6.28 3.47 -29.51
CA THR A 9 5.43 3.64 -28.33
C THR A 9 4.62 2.39 -28.04
N GLU A 10 4.10 1.74 -29.08
CA GLU A 10 3.35 0.49 -28.95
C GLU A 10 4.21 -0.67 -28.43
N VAL A 11 5.44 -0.79 -28.91
CA VAL A 11 6.40 -1.80 -28.44
C VAL A 11 6.70 -1.61 -26.95
N LEU A 12 6.95 -0.37 -26.51
CA LEU A 12 7.23 -0.08 -25.11
C LEU A 12 6.01 -0.39 -24.21
N ARG A 13 4.82 -0.01 -24.65
CA ARG A 13 3.58 -0.31 -23.95
C ARG A 13 3.34 -1.81 -23.80
N ASN A 14 3.43 -2.56 -24.89
CA ASN A 14 3.19 -3.99 -24.87
C ASN A 14 4.24 -4.70 -23.99
N ARG A 15 5.51 -4.32 -24.09
CA ARG A 15 6.56 -4.86 -23.24
C ARG A 15 6.27 -4.65 -21.75
N LEU A 16 5.87 -3.45 -21.34
CA LEU A 16 5.50 -3.18 -19.94
C LEU A 16 4.37 -4.11 -19.46
N ILE A 17 3.34 -4.31 -20.29
CA ILE A 17 2.21 -5.16 -19.90
C ILE A 17 2.61 -6.65 -19.90
N ASP A 18 3.43 -7.08 -20.84
CA ASP A 18 3.98 -8.45 -20.85
C ASP A 18 4.78 -8.72 -19.57
N GLU A 19 5.65 -7.79 -19.15
CA GLU A 19 6.43 -7.89 -17.90
C GLU A 19 5.49 -7.99 -16.68
N ILE A 20 4.44 -7.16 -16.58
CA ILE A 20 3.46 -7.19 -15.48
C ILE A 20 2.72 -8.53 -15.42
N VAL A 21 2.31 -9.06 -16.57
CA VAL A 21 1.56 -10.32 -16.67
C VAL A 21 2.48 -11.52 -16.38
N GLU A 22 3.71 -11.52 -16.90
CA GLU A 22 4.69 -12.58 -16.67
C GLU A 22 5.11 -12.67 -15.19
N GLU A 23 5.30 -11.54 -14.53
CA GLU A 23 5.61 -11.47 -13.10
C GLU A 23 4.43 -11.93 -12.23
N GLN A 24 3.24 -12.11 -12.79
CA GLN A 24 2.01 -12.47 -12.07
C GLN A 24 1.82 -11.66 -10.79
N VAL A 25 1.96 -10.35 -10.92
CA VAL A 25 1.95 -9.44 -9.78
C VAL A 25 0.75 -9.73 -8.86
N ALA A 26 1.04 -10.06 -7.61
CA ALA A 26 0.06 -10.40 -6.59
C ALA A 26 -0.79 -11.66 -6.89
N GLY A 27 -0.44 -12.50 -7.88
CA GLY A 27 -1.21 -13.68 -8.28
C GLY A 27 -2.59 -13.36 -8.86
N LEU A 28 -2.79 -12.14 -9.36
CA LEU A 28 -4.05 -11.64 -9.91
C LEU A 28 -3.91 -11.37 -11.40
N HIS A 29 -4.89 -11.81 -12.19
CA HIS A 29 -4.95 -11.55 -13.62
C HIS A 29 -6.40 -11.41 -14.12
N ASP A 30 -6.64 -10.43 -14.98
CA ASP A 30 -7.88 -10.27 -15.76
C ASP A 30 -7.50 -9.79 -17.17
N PRO A 31 -7.77 -10.57 -18.24
CA PRO A 31 -7.40 -10.19 -19.60
C PRO A 31 -8.13 -8.91 -20.07
N ARG A 32 -9.25 -8.52 -19.45
CA ARG A 32 -9.93 -7.26 -19.76
C ARG A 32 -9.15 -6.05 -19.25
N VAL A 33 -8.54 -6.17 -18.06
CA VAL A 33 -7.64 -5.14 -17.50
C VAL A 33 -6.39 -5.03 -18.35
N GLU A 34 -5.82 -6.16 -18.76
CA GLU A 34 -4.69 -6.23 -19.68
C GLU A 34 -5.01 -5.48 -21.00
N ASP A 35 -6.15 -5.79 -21.65
CA ASP A 35 -6.58 -5.14 -22.89
C ASP A 35 -6.78 -3.62 -22.71
N ALA A 36 -7.40 -3.21 -21.61
CA ALA A 36 -7.59 -1.79 -21.29
C ALA A 36 -6.25 -1.06 -21.20
N MET A 37 -5.25 -1.65 -20.51
CA MET A 37 -3.92 -1.05 -20.37
C MET A 37 -3.10 -1.07 -21.67
N ARG A 38 -3.29 -2.08 -22.53
CA ARG A 38 -2.71 -2.13 -23.87
C ARG A 38 -3.33 -1.12 -24.85
N THR A 39 -4.57 -0.72 -24.62
CA THR A 39 -5.33 0.16 -25.51
C THR A 39 -5.18 1.63 -25.14
N VAL A 40 -5.25 1.98 -23.85
CA VAL A 40 -5.16 3.38 -23.40
C VAL A 40 -3.69 3.85 -23.39
N PRO A 41 -3.36 4.95 -24.09
CA PRO A 41 -1.99 5.39 -24.28
C PRO A 41 -1.47 6.18 -23.07
N ARG A 42 -0.85 5.48 -22.08
CA ARG A 42 -0.34 6.08 -20.82
C ARG A 42 0.52 7.33 -21.05
N HIS A 43 1.36 7.36 -22.08
CA HIS A 43 2.24 8.50 -22.38
C HIS A 43 1.47 9.78 -22.72
N GLU A 44 0.25 9.70 -23.24
CA GLU A 44 -0.59 10.88 -23.52
C GLU A 44 -1.12 11.54 -22.23
N PHE A 45 -1.20 10.77 -21.13
CA PHE A 45 -1.53 11.28 -19.79
C PHE A 45 -0.31 11.81 -19.04
N LEU A 46 0.89 11.66 -19.62
CA LEU A 46 2.18 12.05 -19.04
C LEU A 46 3.04 12.86 -20.05
N PRO A 47 2.51 13.92 -20.65
CA PRO A 47 3.20 14.63 -21.74
C PRO A 47 4.50 15.34 -21.31
N ALA A 48 4.76 15.47 -20.02
CA ALA A 48 5.94 16.12 -19.48
C ALA A 48 7.18 15.20 -19.37
N VAL A 49 7.02 13.89 -19.58
CA VAL A 49 8.13 12.92 -19.50
C VAL A 49 8.34 12.20 -20.83
N SER A 50 9.48 11.53 -20.98
CA SER A 50 9.76 10.72 -22.17
C SER A 50 8.82 9.50 -22.25
N VAL A 51 8.65 8.97 -23.46
CA VAL A 51 7.84 7.76 -23.67
C VAL A 51 8.41 6.56 -22.90
N GLU A 52 9.73 6.44 -22.83
CA GLU A 52 10.42 5.42 -22.07
C GLU A 52 10.09 5.52 -20.56
N THR A 53 10.11 6.75 -20.02
CA THR A 53 9.72 6.99 -18.61
C THR A 53 8.25 6.67 -18.38
N ALA A 54 7.37 7.04 -19.31
CA ALA A 54 5.95 6.77 -19.21
C ALA A 54 5.64 5.26 -19.19
N TYR A 55 6.43 4.44 -19.89
CA TYR A 55 6.26 2.99 -19.96
C TYR A 55 7.30 2.21 -19.10
N ALA A 56 8.01 2.87 -18.20
CA ALA A 56 8.72 2.20 -17.12
C ALA A 56 7.74 1.79 -16.00
N ASN A 57 7.97 0.61 -15.37
CA ASN A 57 7.13 0.15 -14.24
C ASN A 57 7.48 0.92 -12.95
N GLN A 58 7.21 2.23 -12.96
CA GLN A 58 7.48 3.15 -11.84
C GLN A 58 6.40 4.23 -11.74
N SER A 59 6.28 4.84 -10.54
CA SER A 59 5.46 6.04 -10.37
C SER A 59 6.13 7.25 -11.00
N VAL A 60 5.32 8.19 -11.51
CA VAL A 60 5.80 9.44 -12.12
C VAL A 60 5.14 10.62 -11.40
N SER A 61 5.95 11.51 -10.81
CA SER A 61 5.43 12.73 -10.19
C SER A 61 4.74 13.62 -11.23
N ILE A 62 3.60 14.20 -10.85
CA ILE A 62 2.86 15.18 -11.66
C ILE A 62 2.70 16.52 -10.94
N LYS A 63 2.85 16.52 -9.61
CA LYS A 63 2.87 17.71 -8.76
C LYS A 63 3.86 17.49 -7.63
N ASP A 64 5.04 18.11 -7.77
CA ASP A 64 6.12 17.97 -6.79
C ASP A 64 5.80 18.73 -5.50
N ASN A 65 6.37 18.24 -4.39
CA ASN A 65 6.41 18.94 -3.13
C ASN A 65 7.77 19.66 -3.01
N PRO A 66 7.79 20.98 -2.77
CA PRO A 66 9.04 21.73 -2.68
C PRO A 66 9.85 21.46 -1.41
N ALA A 67 9.28 20.78 -0.41
CA ALA A 67 10.02 20.44 0.81
C ALA A 67 11.04 19.31 0.53
N GLU A 68 12.23 19.47 1.10
CA GLU A 68 13.32 18.51 0.95
C GLU A 68 12.90 17.12 1.51
N ASP A 69 13.23 16.05 0.78
CA ASP A 69 12.88 14.66 1.10
C ASP A 69 11.36 14.39 1.23
N ALA A 70 10.50 15.31 0.79
CA ALA A 70 9.05 15.11 0.83
C ALA A 70 8.54 14.27 -0.35
N LEU A 71 7.47 13.51 -0.08
CA LEU A 71 6.72 12.84 -1.14
C LEU A 71 6.02 13.88 -2.04
N PRO A 72 5.85 13.65 -3.35
CA PRO A 72 5.11 14.55 -4.22
C PRO A 72 3.66 14.70 -3.74
N PHE A 73 3.02 15.80 -4.09
CA PHE A 73 1.59 16.00 -3.80
C PHE A 73 0.69 15.11 -4.65
N SER A 74 1.11 14.80 -5.87
CA SER A 74 0.37 13.90 -6.76
C SER A 74 1.31 13.19 -7.73
N CYS A 75 0.96 11.95 -8.11
CA CYS A 75 1.72 11.15 -9.07
C CYS A 75 0.81 10.25 -9.91
N ALA A 76 1.28 9.88 -11.09
CA ALA A 76 0.76 8.72 -11.80
C ALA A 76 1.30 7.46 -11.16
N SER A 77 0.43 6.60 -10.66
CA SER A 77 0.80 5.38 -9.93
C SER A 77 1.60 4.39 -10.78
N LYS A 78 2.38 3.54 -10.10
CA LYS A 78 3.13 2.45 -10.71
C LYS A 78 2.20 1.51 -11.47
N PRO A 79 2.49 1.15 -12.73
CA PRO A 79 1.58 0.37 -13.58
C PRO A 79 1.14 -0.99 -13.04
N ASP A 80 2.05 -1.75 -12.42
CA ASP A 80 1.72 -3.05 -11.82
C ASP A 80 0.73 -2.93 -10.66
N VAL A 81 0.86 -1.87 -9.84
CA VAL A 81 -0.07 -1.60 -8.74
C VAL A 81 -1.46 -1.24 -9.29
N VAL A 82 -1.52 -0.39 -10.33
CA VAL A 82 -2.77 -0.08 -11.03
C VAL A 82 -3.41 -1.34 -11.60
N PHE A 83 -2.62 -2.21 -12.23
CA PHE A 83 -3.08 -3.46 -12.82
C PHE A 83 -3.80 -4.33 -11.77
N PHE A 84 -3.12 -4.71 -10.68
CA PHE A 84 -3.74 -5.61 -9.71
C PHE A 84 -4.90 -4.97 -8.94
N MET A 85 -4.88 -3.64 -8.69
CA MET A 85 -6.01 -2.96 -8.05
C MET A 85 -7.25 -2.93 -8.96
N LEU A 86 -7.10 -2.77 -10.27
CA LEU A 86 -8.20 -2.90 -11.22
C LEU A 86 -8.74 -4.34 -11.29
N VAL A 87 -7.88 -5.36 -11.20
CA VAL A 87 -8.31 -6.76 -11.08
C VAL A 87 -9.05 -6.98 -9.76
N GLN A 88 -8.56 -6.45 -8.64
CA GLN A 88 -9.25 -6.48 -7.34
C GLN A 88 -10.63 -5.81 -7.41
N LEU A 89 -10.79 -4.76 -8.21
CA LEU A 89 -12.03 -3.98 -8.32
C LEU A 89 -13.15 -4.74 -9.04
N GLN A 90 -12.82 -5.72 -9.90
CA GLN A 90 -13.78 -6.59 -10.60
C GLN A 90 -14.86 -5.78 -11.35
N LEU A 91 -14.42 -4.89 -12.25
CA LEU A 91 -15.34 -4.08 -13.06
C LEU A 91 -16.03 -4.92 -14.12
N ASP A 92 -17.33 -4.66 -14.31
CA ASP A 92 -18.14 -5.22 -15.41
C ASP A 92 -18.82 -4.11 -16.20
N ALA A 93 -19.27 -4.46 -17.40
CA ALA A 93 -20.00 -3.55 -18.27
C ALA A 93 -21.26 -2.99 -17.59
N GLY A 94 -21.44 -1.69 -17.66
CA GLY A 94 -22.57 -0.98 -17.05
C GLY A 94 -22.36 -0.56 -15.60
N HIS A 95 -21.27 -1.00 -14.93
CA HIS A 95 -21.01 -0.57 -13.55
C HIS A 95 -20.84 0.94 -13.43
N ARG A 96 -21.28 1.46 -12.29
CA ARG A 96 -21.08 2.82 -11.82
C ARG A 96 -19.89 2.80 -10.86
N VAL A 97 -18.81 3.51 -11.20
CA VAL A 97 -17.57 3.50 -10.42
C VAL A 97 -17.15 4.90 -10.01
N PHE A 98 -16.70 5.03 -8.77
CA PHE A 98 -16.10 6.26 -8.23
C PHE A 98 -14.64 6.02 -7.86
N GLU A 99 -13.77 6.92 -8.29
CA GLU A 99 -12.35 6.97 -7.96
C GLU A 99 -12.03 8.16 -7.06
N ILE A 100 -11.24 7.91 -6.02
CA ILE A 100 -10.65 8.91 -5.14
C ILE A 100 -9.17 9.02 -5.48
N GLY A 101 -8.71 10.21 -5.89
CA GLY A 101 -7.37 10.47 -6.39
C GLY A 101 -7.34 10.49 -7.92
N ALA A 102 -7.80 11.60 -8.54
CA ALA A 102 -7.91 11.71 -10.00
C ALA A 102 -6.54 11.66 -10.72
N GLY A 103 -5.48 12.18 -10.08
CA GLY A 103 -4.14 12.20 -10.64
C GLY A 103 -4.11 12.72 -12.08
N THR A 104 -3.68 11.88 -13.02
CA THR A 104 -3.66 12.21 -14.44
C THR A 104 -4.97 11.94 -15.18
N GLY A 105 -5.95 11.28 -14.55
CA GLY A 105 -7.14 10.72 -15.20
C GLY A 105 -6.92 9.37 -15.89
N LEU A 106 -5.68 8.85 -15.89
CA LEU A 106 -5.35 7.61 -16.60
C LEU A 106 -6.11 6.39 -16.06
N ASN A 107 -6.20 6.25 -14.73
CA ASN A 107 -6.91 5.12 -14.13
C ASN A 107 -8.42 5.20 -14.44
N ALA A 108 -8.99 6.41 -14.40
CA ALA A 108 -10.36 6.64 -14.83
C ALA A 108 -10.58 6.23 -16.31
N ALA A 109 -9.62 6.48 -17.20
CA ALA A 109 -9.68 6.05 -18.59
C ALA A 109 -9.64 4.51 -18.73
N TYR A 110 -8.82 3.79 -17.93
CA TYR A 110 -8.87 2.32 -17.89
C TYR A 110 -10.24 1.81 -17.42
N MET A 111 -10.76 2.38 -16.33
CA MET A 111 -12.09 2.01 -15.81
C MET A 111 -13.19 2.28 -16.84
N ARG A 112 -13.11 3.38 -17.58
CA ARG A 112 -14.06 3.70 -18.64
C ARG A 112 -14.08 2.65 -19.76
N ARG A 113 -12.92 2.11 -20.14
CA ARG A 113 -12.81 0.99 -21.09
C ARG A 113 -13.48 -0.26 -20.56
N LEU A 114 -13.31 -0.56 -19.27
CA LEU A 114 -13.85 -1.75 -18.62
C LEU A 114 -15.37 -1.70 -18.46
N VAL A 115 -15.92 -0.55 -18.01
CA VAL A 115 -17.38 -0.44 -17.80
C VAL A 115 -18.17 -0.21 -19.09
N GLY A 116 -17.51 0.15 -20.18
CA GLY A 116 -18.15 0.36 -21.48
C GLY A 116 -19.15 1.53 -21.51
N PRO A 117 -19.86 1.77 -22.62
CA PRO A 117 -20.65 2.99 -22.84
C PRO A 117 -21.88 3.12 -21.93
N SER A 118 -22.38 2.03 -21.34
CA SER A 118 -23.52 2.05 -20.42
C SER A 118 -23.15 2.31 -18.96
N GLY A 119 -21.84 2.25 -18.61
CA GLY A 119 -21.36 2.51 -17.27
C GLY A 119 -21.16 4.00 -16.98
N LEU A 120 -20.90 4.32 -15.70
CA LEU A 120 -20.52 5.66 -15.25
C LEU A 120 -19.14 5.59 -14.60
N VAL A 121 -18.25 6.51 -14.95
CA VAL A 121 -16.98 6.73 -14.26
C VAL A 121 -16.94 8.14 -13.72
N VAL A 122 -16.76 8.25 -12.41
CA VAL A 122 -16.52 9.49 -11.68
C VAL A 122 -15.14 9.43 -11.09
N THR A 123 -14.32 10.46 -11.28
CA THR A 123 -13.01 10.59 -10.63
C THR A 123 -12.92 11.92 -9.89
N GLY A 124 -12.41 11.89 -8.67
CA GLY A 124 -12.37 13.05 -7.79
C GLY A 124 -11.01 13.25 -7.15
N ASP A 125 -10.66 14.51 -6.92
CA ASP A 125 -9.48 14.92 -6.18
C ASP A 125 -9.79 16.16 -5.34
N ILE A 126 -9.12 16.30 -4.20
CA ILE A 126 -9.26 17.50 -3.36
C ILE A 126 -8.57 18.71 -4.00
N ASP A 127 -7.57 18.49 -4.84
CA ASP A 127 -6.77 19.53 -5.48
C ASP A 127 -7.36 19.92 -6.83
N GLY A 128 -7.81 21.19 -6.94
CA GLY A 128 -8.39 21.74 -8.17
C GLY A 128 -7.40 21.80 -9.35
N GLU A 129 -6.08 21.87 -9.11
CA GLU A 129 -5.09 21.83 -10.19
C GLU A 129 -4.95 20.41 -10.75
N VAL A 130 -5.05 19.39 -9.87
CA VAL A 130 -5.01 17.98 -10.26
C VAL A 130 -6.28 17.61 -11.05
N THR A 131 -7.46 18.03 -10.61
CA THR A 131 -8.71 17.79 -11.37
C THR A 131 -8.74 18.51 -12.71
N ALA A 132 -8.21 19.72 -12.78
CA ALA A 132 -8.07 20.46 -14.05
C ALA A 132 -7.09 19.75 -15.01
N TYR A 133 -5.98 19.21 -14.48
CA TYR A 133 -5.04 18.41 -15.25
C TYR A 133 -5.71 17.13 -15.77
N ALA A 134 -6.38 16.35 -14.90
CA ALA A 134 -7.11 15.13 -15.29
C ALA A 134 -8.17 15.42 -16.37
N ARG A 135 -8.96 16.49 -16.23
CA ARG A 135 -9.96 16.88 -17.23
C ARG A 135 -9.30 17.15 -18.59
N LYS A 136 -8.19 17.91 -18.59
CA LYS A 136 -7.46 18.25 -19.81
C LYS A 136 -6.93 17.01 -20.55
N THR A 137 -6.33 16.08 -19.83
CA THR A 137 -5.77 14.85 -20.42
C THR A 137 -6.85 13.91 -20.91
N LEU A 138 -7.94 13.76 -20.17
CA LEU A 138 -9.11 12.98 -20.57
C LEU A 138 -9.78 13.55 -21.83
N ASP A 139 -9.93 14.87 -21.94
CA ASP A 139 -10.48 15.51 -23.13
C ASP A 139 -9.59 15.32 -24.36
N ALA A 140 -8.28 15.43 -24.19
CA ALA A 140 -7.29 15.26 -25.25
C ALA A 140 -7.25 13.81 -25.77
N THR A 141 -7.49 12.83 -24.90
CA THR A 141 -7.45 11.39 -25.20
C THR A 141 -8.82 10.79 -25.57
N GLY A 142 -9.87 11.64 -25.62
CA GLY A 142 -11.21 11.23 -26.09
C GLY A 142 -12.15 10.71 -24.99
N PHE A 143 -11.79 10.74 -23.72
CA PHE A 143 -12.59 10.29 -22.57
C PHE A 143 -13.40 11.45 -21.94
N ARG A 144 -14.18 12.16 -22.78
CA ARG A 144 -14.92 13.37 -22.37
C ARG A 144 -16.13 13.09 -21.48
N ASP A 145 -16.59 11.86 -21.48
CA ASP A 145 -17.77 11.38 -20.76
C ASP A 145 -17.46 10.85 -19.33
N ILE A 146 -16.22 11.00 -18.89
CA ILE A 146 -15.84 10.76 -17.49
C ILE A 146 -16.14 12.03 -16.68
N GLU A 147 -16.87 11.88 -15.57
CA GLU A 147 -17.10 12.97 -14.63
C GLU A 147 -15.85 13.22 -13.79
N VAL A 148 -15.37 14.46 -13.79
CA VAL A 148 -14.22 14.90 -12.97
C VAL A 148 -14.72 15.93 -11.96
N ILE A 149 -14.58 15.62 -10.67
CA ILE A 149 -15.07 16.48 -9.59
C ILE A 149 -13.92 16.92 -8.68
N THR A 150 -13.95 18.20 -8.24
CA THR A 150 -13.04 18.70 -7.20
C THR A 150 -13.73 18.58 -5.87
N ARG A 151 -13.28 17.63 -5.04
CA ARG A 151 -13.93 17.31 -3.76
C ARG A 151 -13.02 16.54 -2.83
N ASP A 152 -13.23 16.71 -1.53
CA ASP A 152 -12.61 15.85 -0.53
C ASP A 152 -13.16 14.42 -0.67
N GLY A 153 -12.28 13.47 -0.93
CA GLY A 153 -12.61 12.06 -1.14
C GLY A 153 -13.24 11.37 0.08
N VAL A 154 -13.02 11.90 1.29
CA VAL A 154 -13.67 11.42 2.53
C VAL A 154 -15.19 11.53 2.44
N LEU A 155 -15.72 12.52 1.73
CA LEU A 155 -17.16 12.74 1.54
C LEU A 155 -17.78 11.85 0.45
N GLY A 156 -16.96 11.20 -0.37
CA GLY A 156 -17.45 10.49 -1.56
C GLY A 156 -18.06 11.43 -2.59
N ALA A 157 -19.05 10.95 -3.36
CA ALA A 157 -19.79 11.69 -4.37
C ALA A 157 -21.31 11.36 -4.28
N GLU A 158 -21.94 11.79 -3.20
CA GLU A 158 -23.31 11.41 -2.81
C GLU A 158 -24.34 11.71 -3.90
N GLU A 159 -24.19 12.85 -4.60
CA GLU A 159 -25.09 13.27 -5.68
C GLU A 159 -25.05 12.37 -6.90
N LEU A 160 -24.00 11.57 -7.05
CA LEU A 160 -23.80 10.61 -8.14
C LEU A 160 -23.95 9.15 -7.69
N ALA A 161 -24.17 8.92 -6.37
CA ALA A 161 -24.39 7.59 -5.80
C ALA A 161 -25.76 7.00 -6.22
N PRO A 162 -26.01 5.68 -6.06
CA PRO A 162 -25.08 4.70 -5.55
C PRO A 162 -24.04 4.23 -6.59
N PHE A 163 -22.93 3.68 -6.10
CA PHE A 163 -21.87 3.10 -6.92
C PHE A 163 -21.83 1.57 -6.76
N ASP A 164 -21.52 0.85 -7.82
CA ASP A 164 -21.25 -0.59 -7.77
C ASP A 164 -19.82 -0.84 -7.31
N ARG A 165 -18.92 0.09 -7.61
CA ARG A 165 -17.48 0.01 -7.31
C ARG A 165 -16.96 1.36 -6.84
N ILE A 166 -16.10 1.31 -5.83
CA ILE A 166 -15.34 2.48 -5.38
C ILE A 166 -13.87 2.06 -5.29
N ILE A 167 -12.97 2.91 -5.77
CA ILE A 167 -11.52 2.71 -5.66
C ILE A 167 -10.87 3.98 -5.12
N ALA A 168 -9.94 3.83 -4.17
CA ALA A 168 -9.05 4.90 -3.79
C ALA A 168 -7.65 4.65 -4.36
N THR A 169 -7.01 5.68 -4.90
CA THR A 169 -5.62 5.67 -5.36
C THR A 169 -4.74 6.59 -4.50
N VAL A 170 -5.15 6.73 -3.25
CA VAL A 170 -4.44 7.39 -2.13
C VAL A 170 -4.51 6.50 -0.90
N GLY A 171 -3.52 6.61 -0.01
CA GLY A 171 -3.44 5.79 1.19
C GLY A 171 -4.45 6.24 2.26
N VAL A 172 -5.40 5.42 2.57
CA VAL A 172 -6.51 5.69 3.50
C VAL A 172 -6.17 5.13 4.88
N TRP A 173 -6.08 5.99 5.89
CA TRP A 173 -5.86 5.56 7.27
C TRP A 173 -7.18 5.30 7.99
N ASP A 174 -8.19 6.17 7.81
CA ASP A 174 -9.53 6.04 8.38
C ASP A 174 -10.58 5.94 7.26
N PRO A 175 -11.12 4.74 6.99
CA PRO A 175 -12.13 4.55 5.95
C PRO A 175 -13.44 5.25 6.30
N SER A 176 -13.81 6.25 5.50
CA SER A 176 -15.03 7.04 5.73
C SER A 176 -16.31 6.22 5.60
N PRO A 177 -17.28 6.38 6.52
CA PRO A 177 -18.62 5.78 6.40
C PRO A 177 -19.36 6.22 5.13
N ALA A 178 -19.06 7.40 4.59
CA ALA A 178 -19.67 7.88 3.36
C ALA A 178 -19.41 6.93 2.17
N LEU A 179 -18.20 6.36 2.08
CA LEU A 179 -17.86 5.41 1.03
C LEU A 179 -18.68 4.13 1.13
N GLN A 180 -18.85 3.60 2.35
CA GLN A 180 -19.69 2.43 2.57
C GLN A 180 -21.16 2.73 2.24
N ASN A 181 -21.68 3.89 2.65
CA ASN A 181 -23.08 4.27 2.43
C ASN A 181 -23.42 4.47 0.94
N GLN A 182 -22.46 5.00 0.17
CA GLN A 182 -22.61 5.25 -1.27
C GLN A 182 -22.35 4.02 -2.15
N LEU A 183 -21.85 2.93 -1.59
CA LEU A 183 -21.63 1.66 -2.29
C LEU A 183 -22.92 0.82 -2.24
N THR A 184 -23.28 0.12 -3.32
CA THR A 184 -24.42 -0.82 -3.35
C THR A 184 -24.15 -2.03 -2.42
N LEU A 185 -25.19 -2.69 -1.92
CA LEU A 185 -25.01 -4.01 -1.25
C LEU A 185 -24.41 -5.01 -2.23
N GLY A 186 -23.39 -5.74 -1.81
CA GLY A 186 -22.57 -6.59 -2.69
C GLY A 186 -21.62 -5.80 -3.59
N GLY A 187 -21.64 -4.47 -3.54
CA GLY A 187 -20.69 -3.59 -4.21
C GLY A 187 -19.28 -3.74 -3.62
N ARG A 188 -18.27 -3.30 -4.38
CA ARG A 188 -16.86 -3.54 -4.06
C ARG A 188 -16.10 -2.25 -3.83
N LEU A 189 -15.34 -2.19 -2.73
CA LEU A 189 -14.43 -1.09 -2.37
C LEU A 189 -13.00 -1.62 -2.41
N VAL A 190 -12.13 -0.96 -3.16
CA VAL A 190 -10.68 -1.23 -3.16
C VAL A 190 -9.96 0.00 -2.70
N LEU A 191 -9.15 -0.12 -1.65
CA LEU A 191 -8.39 1.01 -1.15
C LEU A 191 -7.03 0.59 -0.55
N PRO A 192 -6.01 1.44 -0.67
CA PRO A 192 -4.74 1.30 0.04
C PRO A 192 -4.95 1.61 1.52
N LEU A 193 -5.33 0.61 2.32
CA LEU A 193 -5.56 0.76 3.75
C LEU A 193 -4.23 0.85 4.50
N ARG A 194 -4.17 1.79 5.46
CA ARG A 194 -2.98 2.06 6.29
C ARG A 194 -3.26 1.74 7.73
N TRP A 195 -2.38 0.95 8.35
CA TRP A 195 -2.40 0.66 9.78
C TRP A 195 -1.07 0.09 10.25
N ARG A 196 -0.68 0.33 11.48
CA ARG A 196 0.55 -0.20 12.09
C ARG A 196 1.80 -0.02 11.21
N GLY A 197 1.88 1.13 10.51
CA GLY A 197 2.98 1.51 9.65
C GLY A 197 3.04 0.80 8.30
N LEU A 198 2.11 -0.11 7.98
CA LEU A 198 2.01 -0.76 6.67
C LEU A 198 0.93 -0.14 5.79
N THR A 199 0.98 -0.41 4.50
CA THR A 199 -0.06 -0.06 3.53
C THR A 199 -0.36 -1.29 2.68
N ARG A 200 -1.65 -1.62 2.52
CA ARG A 200 -2.11 -2.74 1.70
C ARG A 200 -3.29 -2.33 0.85
N SER A 201 -3.26 -2.71 -0.42
CA SER A 201 -4.47 -2.67 -1.25
C SER A 201 -5.41 -3.78 -0.77
N VAL A 202 -6.48 -3.36 -0.14
CA VAL A 202 -7.51 -4.26 0.39
C VAL A 202 -8.76 -4.12 -0.44
N ALA A 203 -9.27 -5.24 -0.93
CA ALA A 203 -10.54 -5.31 -1.62
C ALA A 203 -11.61 -5.82 -0.68
N PHE A 204 -12.66 -5.03 -0.52
CA PHE A 204 -13.81 -5.32 0.35
C PHE A 204 -15.07 -5.50 -0.47
N THR A 205 -15.94 -6.39 -0.01
CA THR A 205 -17.32 -6.51 -0.47
C THR A 205 -18.26 -5.95 0.61
N ARG A 206 -19.18 -5.07 0.22
CA ARG A 206 -20.18 -4.51 1.14
C ARG A 206 -21.19 -5.57 1.55
N GLN A 207 -21.25 -5.85 2.83
CA GLN A 207 -22.30 -6.61 3.51
C GLN A 207 -23.27 -5.65 4.23
N PRO A 208 -24.43 -6.09 4.74
CA PRO A 208 -25.37 -5.21 5.42
C PRO A 208 -24.76 -4.42 6.58
N GLU A 209 -23.87 -5.04 7.36
CA GLU A 209 -23.35 -4.50 8.62
C GLU A 209 -21.87 -4.13 8.57
N ARG A 210 -21.15 -4.58 7.54
CA ARG A 210 -19.68 -4.38 7.43
C ARG A 210 -19.18 -4.40 5.99
N LEU A 211 -17.95 -4.01 5.82
CA LEU A 211 -17.13 -4.35 4.66
C LEU A 211 -16.26 -5.57 5.01
N LEU A 212 -16.28 -6.60 4.17
CA LEU A 212 -15.50 -7.82 4.37
C LEU A 212 -14.47 -7.97 3.27
N SER A 213 -13.19 -8.13 3.64
CA SER A 213 -12.11 -8.31 2.66
C SER A 213 -12.08 -9.72 2.09
N ASP A 214 -11.63 -9.82 0.85
CA ASP A 214 -11.32 -11.08 0.16
C ASP A 214 -9.97 -11.06 -0.58
N SER A 215 -9.25 -9.93 -0.50
CA SER A 215 -7.91 -9.79 -1.08
C SER A 215 -7.13 -8.70 -0.35
N VAL A 216 -5.89 -9.02 0.07
CA VAL A 216 -4.96 -8.12 0.75
C VAL A 216 -3.61 -8.21 0.04
N LYS A 217 -3.17 -7.13 -0.64
CA LYS A 217 -1.94 -7.12 -1.44
C LYS A 217 -1.02 -5.99 -1.06
N MET A 218 0.30 -6.22 -1.11
CA MET A 218 1.29 -5.20 -0.79
C MET A 218 1.22 -4.04 -1.78
N CYS A 219 1.19 -2.81 -1.28
CA CYS A 219 1.26 -1.60 -2.08
C CYS A 219 1.86 -0.43 -1.29
N GLY A 220 2.14 0.67 -1.99
CA GLY A 220 2.51 1.95 -1.40
C GLY A 220 1.78 3.07 -2.14
N PHE A 221 1.19 3.99 -1.39
CA PHE A 221 0.49 5.17 -1.92
C PHE A 221 0.78 6.41 -1.08
N LEU A 222 0.67 7.57 -1.73
CA LEU A 222 0.67 8.86 -1.04
C LEU A 222 -0.49 8.88 -0.03
N PRO A 223 -0.26 9.38 1.21
CA PRO A 223 -1.33 9.50 2.20
C PRO A 223 -2.46 10.38 1.69
N MET A 224 -3.69 10.03 2.04
CA MET A 224 -4.85 10.91 1.84
C MET A 224 -4.68 12.17 2.68
N ILE A 225 -4.86 13.33 2.06
CA ILE A 225 -4.76 14.63 2.73
C ILE A 225 -5.90 14.76 3.76
N GLY A 226 -5.58 15.28 4.95
CA GLY A 226 -6.56 15.50 6.02
C GLY A 226 -6.80 14.27 6.90
N GLN A 227 -6.02 13.22 6.77
CA GLN A 227 -6.03 12.08 7.69
C GLN A 227 -4.73 12.03 8.50
N ASP A 228 -4.79 12.40 9.78
CA ASP A 228 -3.62 12.64 10.65
C ASP A 228 -3.37 11.51 11.66
N GLY A 229 -3.94 10.33 11.46
CA GLY A 229 -3.85 9.22 12.41
C GLY A 229 -2.59 8.35 12.31
N GLU A 230 -1.69 8.62 11.36
CA GLU A 230 -0.34 8.02 11.33
C GLU A 230 0.69 9.09 11.72
N HIS A 231 1.47 8.80 12.73
CA HIS A 231 2.54 9.64 13.23
C HIS A 231 3.91 9.16 12.77
N SER A 232 4.90 10.05 12.82
CA SER A 232 6.29 9.68 12.61
C SER A 232 7.24 10.56 13.42
N GLY A 233 8.35 9.98 13.84
CA GLY A 233 9.37 10.69 14.60
C GLY A 233 10.73 10.02 14.48
N TYR A 234 11.79 10.79 14.78
CA TYR A 234 13.15 10.31 14.79
C TYR A 234 13.57 9.84 16.16
N VAL A 235 14.32 8.73 16.20
CA VAL A 235 14.90 8.16 17.42
C VAL A 235 16.15 8.94 17.82
N ASP A 236 16.91 9.46 16.87
CA ASP A 236 18.21 10.11 17.04
C ASP A 236 18.21 11.52 16.42
N ASP A 237 19.10 12.39 16.95
CA ASP A 237 19.24 13.78 16.51
C ASP A 237 19.82 13.91 15.09
N GLU A 238 20.50 12.87 14.58
CA GLU A 238 21.07 12.82 13.24
C GLU A 238 20.06 12.40 12.18
N HIS A 239 18.84 12.11 12.60
CA HIS A 239 17.73 11.69 11.73
C HIS A 239 18.05 10.42 10.91
N LEU A 240 18.75 9.46 11.51
CA LEU A 240 19.14 8.20 10.87
C LEU A 240 18.12 7.09 11.06
N ILE A 241 17.35 7.13 12.16
CA ILE A 241 16.35 6.13 12.52
C ILE A 241 15.00 6.82 12.69
N ARG A 242 14.01 6.42 11.90
CA ARG A 242 12.66 6.98 11.96
C ARG A 242 11.63 5.90 12.19
N LEU A 243 10.67 6.16 13.07
CA LEU A 243 9.50 5.33 13.32
C LEU A 243 8.24 5.93 12.72
N PHE A 244 7.27 5.05 12.42
CA PHE A 244 5.92 5.43 11.99
C PHE A 244 4.93 4.54 12.74
N TRP A 245 3.93 5.15 13.36
CA TRP A 245 2.96 4.46 14.22
C TRP A 245 1.58 5.09 14.13
N ASP A 246 0.55 4.40 14.63
CA ASP A 246 -0.82 4.88 14.64
C ASP A 246 -1.15 5.67 15.92
N ASP A 247 -2.17 6.52 15.86
CA ASP A 247 -2.61 7.43 16.91
C ASP A 247 -2.97 6.75 18.25
N ASP A 248 -3.44 5.48 18.19
CA ASP A 248 -3.76 4.67 19.37
C ASP A 248 -2.52 4.04 20.06
N GLN A 249 -1.30 4.29 19.56
CA GLN A 249 -0.06 3.73 20.08
C GLN A 249 0.77 4.79 20.84
N ALA A 250 1.10 4.48 22.09
CA ALA A 250 1.97 5.34 22.91
C ALA A 250 3.46 5.08 22.59
N ILE A 251 3.94 5.59 21.46
CA ILE A 251 5.35 5.47 21.03
C ILE A 251 6.03 6.83 21.15
N ASP A 252 7.16 6.85 21.87
CA ASP A 252 8.05 8.00 22.03
C ASP A 252 9.42 7.69 21.41
N PRO A 253 9.68 8.04 20.14
CA PRO A 253 10.94 7.70 19.47
C PRO A 253 12.19 8.18 20.21
N PRO A 254 12.29 9.41 20.74
CA PRO A 254 13.46 9.86 21.52
C PRO A 254 13.79 8.99 22.73
N ALA A 255 12.81 8.37 23.37
CA ALA A 255 13.07 7.46 24.52
C ALA A 255 13.94 6.25 24.14
N LEU A 256 13.98 5.89 22.86
CA LEU A 256 14.75 4.75 22.32
C LEU A 256 16.23 5.09 22.04
N ALA A 257 16.62 6.37 22.02
CA ALA A 257 17.97 6.81 21.61
C ALA A 257 19.08 6.12 22.41
N THR A 258 18.90 6.02 23.73
CA THR A 258 19.88 5.33 24.61
C THR A 258 19.94 3.83 24.34
N ALA A 259 18.82 3.20 24.03
CA ALA A 259 18.75 1.77 23.75
C ALA A 259 19.48 1.41 22.45
N VAL A 260 19.19 2.12 21.36
CA VAL A 260 19.80 1.85 20.04
C VAL A 260 21.28 2.21 19.95
N SER A 261 21.79 3.06 20.85
CA SER A 261 23.22 3.39 20.95
C SER A 261 24.06 2.32 21.66
N ARG A 262 23.43 1.30 22.25
CA ARG A 262 24.08 0.18 22.93
C ARG A 262 24.02 -1.10 22.11
N PRO A 263 24.91 -2.07 22.35
CA PRO A 263 24.81 -3.36 21.71
C PRO A 263 23.46 -4.03 21.96
N GLY A 264 22.79 -4.43 20.90
CA GLY A 264 21.54 -5.17 20.98
C GLY A 264 21.75 -6.68 21.11
N THR A 265 20.65 -7.40 21.26
CA THR A 265 20.55 -8.86 21.20
C THR A 265 19.93 -9.27 19.87
N VAL A 266 20.16 -10.50 19.41
CA VAL A 266 19.50 -11.04 18.23
C VAL A 266 18.93 -12.41 18.57
N ALA A 267 17.65 -12.60 18.29
CA ALA A 267 17.00 -13.91 18.30
C ALA A 267 16.83 -14.42 16.86
N TRP A 268 17.13 -15.68 16.63
CA TRP A 268 17.02 -16.31 15.32
C TRP A 268 15.95 -17.39 15.30
N THR A 269 15.31 -17.56 14.16
CA THR A 269 14.37 -18.67 13.90
C THR A 269 14.98 -19.67 12.95
N GLU A 270 14.31 -20.79 12.69
CA GLU A 270 14.69 -21.74 11.63
C GLU A 270 14.12 -21.32 10.26
N ALA A 271 13.27 -20.28 10.22
CA ALA A 271 12.67 -19.78 8.98
C ALA A 271 13.72 -19.17 8.06
N CYS A 272 13.75 -19.62 6.82
CA CYS A 272 14.64 -19.11 5.79
C CYS A 272 13.87 -18.71 4.53
N VAL A 273 14.39 -17.72 3.82
CA VAL A 273 13.84 -17.24 2.54
C VAL A 273 14.90 -17.19 1.47
N GLY A 274 14.50 -17.28 0.20
CA GLY A 274 15.34 -17.02 -0.97
C GLY A 274 15.52 -15.51 -1.23
N PRO A 275 16.35 -15.13 -2.22
CA PRO A 275 16.67 -13.72 -2.52
C PRO A 275 15.47 -12.86 -2.92
N VAL A 276 14.47 -13.46 -3.58
CA VAL A 276 13.27 -12.81 -4.11
C VAL A 276 11.99 -13.30 -3.45
N GLU A 277 12.10 -14.17 -2.45
CA GLU A 277 10.96 -14.71 -1.73
C GLU A 277 10.41 -13.64 -0.77
N SER A 278 9.12 -13.34 -0.88
CA SER A 278 8.46 -12.39 0.02
C SER A 278 8.28 -12.96 1.42
N PHE A 279 8.55 -12.13 2.41
CA PHE A 279 8.26 -12.39 3.83
C PHE A 279 7.27 -11.35 4.41
N ASP A 280 6.53 -10.69 3.55
CA ASP A 280 5.57 -9.65 3.88
C ASP A 280 4.45 -10.10 4.84
N GLY A 281 4.05 -11.36 4.77
CA GLY A 281 3.06 -11.97 5.67
C GLY A 281 3.46 -11.92 7.15
N ILE A 282 4.76 -11.77 7.48
CA ILE A 282 5.21 -11.57 8.87
C ILE A 282 4.67 -10.25 9.41
N TRP A 283 4.73 -9.17 8.62
CA TRP A 283 4.22 -7.87 9.06
C TRP A 283 2.70 -7.89 9.22
N LEU A 284 1.99 -8.54 8.30
CA LEU A 284 0.54 -8.71 8.42
C LEU A 284 0.18 -9.42 9.73
N ARG A 285 0.89 -10.52 10.08
CA ARG A 285 0.67 -11.22 11.36
C ARG A 285 0.98 -10.35 12.56
N LEU A 286 2.12 -9.66 12.57
CA LEU A 286 2.46 -8.71 13.64
C LEU A 286 1.35 -7.67 13.84
N SER A 287 0.84 -7.10 12.76
CA SER A 287 -0.21 -6.09 12.81
C SER A 287 -1.58 -6.60 13.31
N ALA A 288 -1.74 -7.92 13.36
CA ALA A 288 -2.95 -8.60 13.82
C ALA A 288 -2.80 -9.29 15.19
N THR A 289 -1.61 -9.22 15.80
CA THR A 289 -1.33 -9.93 17.07
C THR A 289 -0.58 -9.09 18.08
N GLU A 290 0.16 -8.07 17.61
CA GLU A 290 1.07 -7.29 18.44
C GLU A 290 0.66 -5.81 18.41
N PRO A 291 0.06 -5.27 19.49
CA PRO A 291 -0.49 -3.91 19.53
C PRO A 291 0.56 -2.82 19.33
N THR A 292 1.82 -3.11 19.64
CA THR A 292 2.94 -2.16 19.54
C THR A 292 3.68 -2.25 18.19
N THR A 293 3.10 -2.94 17.22
CA THR A 293 3.66 -3.02 15.87
C THR A 293 3.69 -1.65 15.21
N CYS A 294 4.86 -1.27 14.72
CA CYS A 294 5.08 -0.03 13.99
C CYS A 294 6.05 -0.27 12.81
N ARG A 295 6.37 0.76 12.05
CA ARG A 295 7.39 0.71 11.00
C ARG A 295 8.66 1.42 11.45
N ILE A 296 9.81 0.79 11.16
CA ILE A 296 11.12 1.41 11.28
C ILE A 296 11.75 1.63 9.90
N THR A 297 12.39 2.78 9.71
CA THR A 297 13.30 3.06 8.60
C THR A 297 14.68 3.41 9.15
N VAL A 298 15.73 2.89 8.51
CA VAL A 298 17.11 3.07 8.96
C VAL A 298 17.98 3.49 7.79
N LYS A 299 18.66 4.64 7.92
CA LYS A 299 19.63 5.10 6.93
C LYS A 299 20.94 4.28 7.02
N PRO A 300 21.70 4.14 5.91
CA PRO A 300 22.95 3.37 5.89
C PRO A 300 23.93 3.78 6.99
N ALA A 301 24.05 5.08 7.29
CA ALA A 301 24.98 5.58 8.30
C ALA A 301 24.73 5.00 9.72
N ALA A 302 23.49 4.72 10.10
CA ALA A 302 23.21 4.06 11.38
C ALA A 302 23.70 2.60 11.39
N ILE A 303 23.61 1.92 10.25
CA ILE A 303 24.10 0.54 10.10
C ILE A 303 25.65 0.54 10.18
N ASP A 304 26.29 1.50 9.51
CA ASP A 304 27.74 1.66 9.54
C ASP A 304 28.25 2.02 10.96
N ALA A 305 27.43 2.72 11.76
CA ALA A 305 27.68 3.02 13.18
C ALA A 305 27.45 1.82 14.12
N GLY A 306 27.01 0.67 13.61
CA GLY A 306 26.90 -0.58 14.38
C GLY A 306 25.48 -1.04 14.70
N LEU A 307 24.45 -0.32 14.24
CA LEU A 307 23.08 -0.81 14.36
C LEU A 307 22.89 -2.07 13.48
N ARG A 308 22.25 -3.08 14.02
CA ARG A 308 21.93 -4.28 13.21
C ARG A 308 21.02 -3.88 12.04
N ARG A 309 21.38 -4.33 10.84
CA ARG A 309 20.62 -4.03 9.62
C ARG A 309 19.23 -4.63 9.71
N PRO A 310 18.15 -3.83 9.54
CA PRO A 310 16.79 -4.38 9.34
C PRO A 310 16.70 -5.22 8.06
N ALA A 311 15.78 -6.17 8.02
CA ALA A 311 15.55 -7.03 6.86
C ALA A 311 15.31 -6.21 5.57
N ALA A 312 14.55 -5.13 5.67
CA ALA A 312 14.39 -4.12 4.64
C ALA A 312 14.62 -2.72 5.27
N PRO A 313 15.79 -2.10 5.11
CA PRO A 313 16.13 -0.85 5.82
C PRO A 313 15.17 0.31 5.59
N ALA A 314 14.57 0.40 4.40
CA ALA A 314 13.59 1.43 4.09
C ALA A 314 12.18 1.14 4.62
N LEU A 315 11.88 -0.12 5.02
CA LEU A 315 10.53 -0.55 5.32
C LEU A 315 10.54 -1.88 6.10
N SER A 316 10.72 -1.84 7.42
CA SER A 316 10.67 -3.05 8.27
C SER A 316 9.65 -2.93 9.38
N PRO A 317 8.98 -4.03 9.78
CA PRO A 317 8.17 -4.04 10.99
C PRO A 317 9.06 -4.02 12.22
N ALA A 318 8.57 -3.34 13.25
CA ALA A 318 9.16 -3.28 14.58
C ALA A 318 8.11 -3.39 15.67
N LEU A 319 8.52 -3.79 16.86
CA LEU A 319 7.76 -3.73 18.11
C LEU A 319 8.42 -2.74 19.04
N VAL A 320 7.67 -1.83 19.63
CA VAL A 320 8.17 -0.81 20.56
C VAL A 320 7.40 -0.86 21.88
N GLU A 321 8.09 -0.96 22.99
CA GLU A 321 7.52 -0.82 24.32
C GLU A 321 8.42 0.05 25.18
N GLU A 322 7.91 1.18 25.64
CA GLU A 322 8.64 2.15 26.48
C GLU A 322 9.98 2.59 25.83
N ASP A 323 11.10 2.20 26.43
CA ASP A 323 12.49 2.50 26.02
C ASP A 323 13.15 1.34 25.26
N SER A 324 12.36 0.41 24.71
CA SER A 324 12.85 -0.81 24.08
C SER A 324 12.21 -1.04 22.72
N ILE A 325 12.99 -1.56 21.78
CA ILE A 325 12.57 -1.86 20.41
C ILE A 325 13.11 -3.20 19.95
N ALA A 326 12.33 -3.93 19.17
CA ALA A 326 12.84 -5.02 18.34
C ALA A 326 12.30 -4.89 16.90
N TYR A 327 13.10 -5.27 15.91
CA TYR A 327 12.72 -5.24 14.52
C TYR A 327 13.23 -6.44 13.73
N LEU A 328 12.54 -6.75 12.65
CA LEU A 328 12.87 -7.85 11.75
C LEU A 328 14.26 -7.64 11.15
N THR A 329 15.09 -8.66 11.22
CA THR A 329 16.42 -8.73 10.62
C THR A 329 16.62 -10.04 9.89
N LEU A 330 17.65 -10.12 9.07
CA LEU A 330 18.05 -11.34 8.39
C LEU A 330 19.57 -11.48 8.37
N GLU A 331 20.04 -12.72 8.18
CA GLU A 331 21.44 -12.99 7.88
C GLU A 331 21.55 -14.02 6.75
N ARG A 332 22.59 -13.85 5.93
CA ARG A 332 22.92 -14.82 4.90
C ARG A 332 23.52 -16.08 5.55
N ILE A 333 22.95 -17.23 5.25
CA ILE A 333 23.49 -18.50 5.72
C ILE A 333 24.39 -19.14 4.65
N PRO A 334 25.40 -19.95 5.04
CA PRO A 334 26.21 -20.73 4.11
C PRO A 334 25.34 -21.69 3.31
N VAL A 335 25.57 -21.76 2.00
CA VAL A 335 24.96 -22.73 1.09
C VAL A 335 26.06 -23.43 0.28
N GLU A 336 25.76 -24.56 -0.31
CA GLU A 336 26.69 -25.28 -1.21
C GLU A 336 27.06 -24.41 -2.43
N GLU A 337 28.25 -24.63 -2.97
CA GLU A 337 28.74 -23.89 -4.16
C GLU A 337 27.78 -24.08 -5.34
N GLY A 338 27.31 -22.97 -5.92
CA GLY A 338 26.35 -22.99 -7.02
C GLY A 338 24.87 -23.03 -6.58
N ALA A 339 24.56 -23.18 -5.28
CA ALA A 339 23.20 -23.10 -4.78
C ALA A 339 22.74 -21.62 -4.63
N GLU A 340 21.42 -21.41 -4.72
CA GLU A 340 20.83 -20.11 -4.51
C GLU A 340 21.05 -19.59 -3.08
N ALA A 341 21.31 -18.30 -2.94
CA ALA A 341 21.51 -17.68 -1.63
C ALA A 341 20.29 -17.86 -0.72
N ARG A 342 20.52 -18.15 0.57
CA ARG A 342 19.45 -18.30 1.57
C ARG A 342 19.71 -17.32 2.72
N PHE A 343 18.61 -16.82 3.29
CA PHE A 343 18.63 -15.87 4.38
C PHE A 343 17.78 -16.39 5.52
N ARG A 344 18.40 -16.52 6.70
CA ARG A 344 17.68 -16.86 7.93
C ARG A 344 17.04 -15.61 8.51
N LEU A 345 15.79 -15.72 8.95
CA LEU A 345 15.03 -14.65 9.55
C LEU A 345 15.16 -14.64 11.07
N GLY A 346 15.18 -13.45 11.64
CA GLY A 346 15.26 -13.24 13.07
C GLY A 346 14.85 -11.81 13.46
N ALA A 347 15.07 -11.47 14.73
CA ALA A 347 14.77 -10.16 15.27
C ALA A 347 15.93 -9.60 16.06
N ALA A 348 16.25 -8.33 15.84
CA ALA A 348 17.23 -7.57 16.62
C ALA A 348 16.50 -6.75 17.68
N GLY A 349 16.88 -6.91 18.94
CA GLY A 349 16.27 -6.24 20.08
C GLY A 349 17.25 -5.33 20.83
N TYR A 350 16.77 -4.16 21.25
CA TYR A 350 17.52 -3.12 21.95
C TYR A 350 16.72 -2.61 23.15
N GLY A 351 17.42 -2.27 24.22
CA GLY A 351 16.84 -1.81 25.47
C GLY A 351 16.53 -2.94 26.46
N PRO A 352 16.04 -2.61 27.66
CA PRO A 352 15.81 -3.57 28.74
C PRO A 352 14.88 -4.73 28.38
N ARG A 353 13.86 -4.46 27.53
CA ARG A 353 12.90 -5.46 27.04
C ARG A 353 13.24 -5.96 25.62
N GLY A 354 14.33 -5.49 25.03
CA GLY A 354 14.67 -5.76 23.64
C GLY A 354 14.72 -7.25 23.29
N HIS A 355 15.27 -8.09 24.18
CA HIS A 355 15.31 -9.54 24.00
C HIS A 355 13.89 -10.16 23.97
N ALA A 356 13.04 -9.80 24.92
CA ALA A 356 11.69 -10.30 25.00
C ALA A 356 10.84 -9.87 23.78
N LEU A 357 11.00 -8.64 23.30
CA LEU A 357 10.37 -8.16 22.07
C LEU A 357 10.87 -8.93 20.83
N ALA A 358 12.17 -9.22 20.78
CA ALA A 358 12.75 -10.02 19.70
C ALA A 358 12.20 -11.46 19.69
N GLU A 359 12.01 -12.09 20.84
CA GLU A 359 11.40 -13.41 20.94
C GLU A 359 9.94 -13.41 20.49
N ARG A 360 9.15 -12.38 20.88
CA ARG A 360 7.76 -12.22 20.41
C ARG A 360 7.70 -12.08 18.90
N LEU A 361 8.60 -11.26 18.32
CA LEU A 361 8.67 -11.12 16.86
C LEU A 361 9.05 -12.44 16.20
N CYS A 362 10.02 -13.20 16.76
CA CYS A 362 10.39 -14.53 16.27
C CYS A 362 9.24 -15.53 16.34
N THR A 363 8.35 -15.44 17.33
CA THR A 363 7.12 -16.25 17.39
C THR A 363 6.26 -16.01 16.15
N GLN A 364 6.08 -14.76 15.72
CA GLN A 364 5.30 -14.44 14.52
C GLN A 364 6.01 -14.83 13.21
N ILE A 365 7.35 -14.77 13.17
CA ILE A 365 8.13 -15.31 12.05
C ILE A 365 7.89 -16.82 11.91
N THR A 366 7.94 -17.57 13.01
CA THR A 366 7.71 -19.01 13.03
C THR A 366 6.29 -19.34 12.57
N ALA A 367 5.28 -18.68 13.14
CA ALA A 367 3.89 -18.89 12.77
C ALA A 367 3.61 -18.57 11.29
N TRP A 368 4.29 -17.55 10.72
CA TRP A 368 4.23 -17.29 9.28
C TRP A 368 4.92 -18.39 8.48
N SER A 369 6.07 -18.88 8.95
CA SER A 369 6.83 -19.92 8.25
C SER A 369 6.08 -21.26 8.18
N ASP A 370 5.23 -21.55 9.18
CA ASP A 370 4.40 -22.76 9.23
C ASP A 370 3.26 -22.71 8.20
N ASP A 371 2.75 -21.50 7.87
CA ASP A 371 1.77 -21.27 6.80
C ASP A 371 2.02 -19.93 6.10
N ARG A 372 2.85 -19.97 5.06
CA ARG A 372 3.24 -18.79 4.27
C ARG A 372 2.14 -18.28 3.35
N THR A 373 1.10 -19.07 3.13
CA THR A 373 -0.01 -18.76 2.24
C THR A 373 -1.20 -18.14 2.97
N ALA A 374 -1.21 -18.18 4.30
CA ALA A 374 -2.27 -17.58 5.09
C ALA A 374 -2.35 -16.06 4.86
N GLU A 375 -3.50 -15.61 4.38
CA GLU A 375 -3.84 -14.20 4.27
C GLU A 375 -4.85 -13.82 5.35
N PRO A 376 -4.77 -12.63 5.95
CA PRO A 376 -5.77 -12.19 6.92
C PRO A 376 -7.07 -11.83 6.23
N VAL A 377 -8.17 -12.05 6.95
CA VAL A 377 -9.48 -11.49 6.62
C VAL A 377 -9.67 -10.23 7.44
N ILE A 378 -9.99 -9.12 6.78
CA ILE A 378 -10.24 -7.84 7.42
C ILE A 378 -11.72 -7.50 7.32
N SER A 379 -12.34 -7.22 8.46
CA SER A 379 -13.70 -6.69 8.55
C SER A 379 -13.65 -5.23 8.99
N LEU A 380 -14.34 -4.33 8.28
CA LEU A 380 -14.54 -2.95 8.71
C LEU A 380 -16.00 -2.76 9.12
N TYR A 381 -16.20 -2.46 10.38
CA TYR A 381 -17.48 -2.09 10.96
C TYR A 381 -17.56 -0.58 11.17
N PRO A 382 -18.76 0.02 11.15
CA PRO A 382 -18.93 1.42 11.58
C PRO A 382 -18.42 1.62 13.01
N ALA A 383 -17.88 2.81 13.31
CA ALA A 383 -17.55 3.18 14.68
C ALA A 383 -18.77 3.06 15.61
N GLY A 384 -18.55 2.61 16.85
CA GLY A 384 -19.60 2.48 17.87
C GLY A 384 -20.40 1.17 17.84
N ILE A 385 -20.14 0.25 16.92
CA ILE A 385 -20.70 -1.12 16.99
C ILE A 385 -20.22 -1.78 18.29
N PRO A 386 -21.10 -2.42 19.09
CA PRO A 386 -20.71 -3.13 20.32
C PRO A 386 -19.81 -4.32 20.07
N ASP A 387 -18.93 -4.64 21.03
CA ASP A 387 -17.97 -5.75 20.93
C ASP A 387 -18.62 -7.09 20.60
N HIS A 388 -19.82 -7.37 21.14
CA HIS A 388 -20.52 -8.64 20.92
C HIS A 388 -21.09 -8.80 19.50
N GLU A 389 -21.07 -7.75 18.68
CA GLU A 389 -21.48 -7.78 17.27
C GLU A 389 -20.26 -7.90 16.32
N LEU A 390 -19.04 -7.78 16.86
CA LEU A 390 -17.83 -7.99 16.08
C LEU A 390 -17.57 -9.49 15.87
N THR A 391 -16.92 -9.82 14.77
CA THR A 391 -16.31 -11.15 14.61
C THR A 391 -15.12 -11.31 15.55
N ASP A 392 -14.79 -12.54 15.92
CA ASP A 392 -13.56 -12.81 16.65
C ASP A 392 -12.35 -12.34 15.85
N GLY A 393 -11.38 -11.73 16.54
CA GLY A 393 -10.16 -11.23 15.89
C GLY A 393 -9.48 -10.11 16.67
N TYR A 394 -8.41 -9.60 16.10
CA TYR A 394 -7.68 -8.46 16.62
C TYR A 394 -8.37 -7.17 16.19
N VAL A 395 -8.77 -6.34 17.15
CA VAL A 395 -9.51 -5.11 16.90
C VAL A 395 -8.55 -3.91 16.91
N ILE A 396 -8.62 -3.09 15.86
CA ILE A 396 -7.99 -1.76 15.80
C ILE A 396 -9.10 -0.72 15.70
N GLU A 397 -9.14 0.17 16.67
CA GLU A 397 -10.09 1.29 16.68
C GLU A 397 -9.59 2.41 15.76
N LYS A 398 -10.50 2.92 14.93
CA LYS A 398 -10.28 4.12 14.13
C LYS A 398 -11.43 5.10 14.35
N PRO A 399 -11.25 6.39 14.07
CA PRO A 399 -12.30 7.40 14.33
C PRO A 399 -13.65 7.05 13.70
N SER A 400 -13.64 6.53 12.48
CA SER A 400 -14.86 6.25 11.71
C SER A 400 -15.19 4.75 11.59
N ALA A 401 -14.31 3.86 12.01
CA ALA A 401 -14.46 2.43 11.80
C ALA A 401 -13.81 1.60 12.92
N ARG A 402 -14.30 0.39 13.12
CA ARG A 402 -13.65 -0.68 13.90
C ARG A 402 -13.12 -1.73 12.95
N MET A 403 -11.80 -1.86 12.86
CA MET A 403 -11.15 -2.83 11.99
C MET A 403 -10.85 -4.10 12.78
N VAL A 404 -11.40 -5.23 12.34
CA VAL A 404 -11.14 -6.56 12.91
C VAL A 404 -10.31 -7.37 11.94
N ILE A 405 -9.18 -7.90 12.40
CA ILE A 405 -8.26 -8.72 11.60
C ILE A 405 -8.29 -10.15 12.16
N THR A 406 -8.55 -11.11 11.30
CA THR A 406 -8.63 -12.54 11.63
C THR A 406 -7.69 -13.34 10.74
N TYR A 407 -7.01 -14.35 11.30
CA TYR A 407 -6.21 -15.35 10.58
C TYR A 407 -6.83 -16.71 10.65
#